data_a6c57dd3cea859ee5073fca15e74b487
#
_entry.id   a6c57dd3cea859ee5073fca15e74b487
#
_cell.length_a   1.000
_cell.length_b   1.000
_cell.length_c   1.000
_cell.angle_alpha   90.00
_cell.angle_beta   90.00
_cell.angle_gamma   90.00
#
_symmetry.space_group_name_H-M   'P 1'
#
loop_
_entity.id
_entity.type
_entity.pdbx_description
1 polymer ?
#
loop_
_entity_poly.entity_id
_entity_poly.type
_entity_poly.pdbx_seq_one_letter_code
_entity_poly.pdbx_strand_id
1 'polypeptide(L)'
;MTRTSPQFRIGNGYDIHRLVEGRDLIIGGVKLQHPDNLGLDGHSDADVLSHSIMDALLGALSLGDIGKYFPPSEQKWKNADSLFLLSKVIDLIRQDGWEITVSYTHLTLPTICSV
;
A
#
# COMPACT_ATOMS: atom_id res chain seq x y z
N MET A 1 -22.35 14.43 -23.93
CA MET A 1 -21.48 15.60 -23.98
C MET A 1 -20.02 15.14 -23.92
N THR A 2 -19.25 15.55 -24.90
CA THR A 2 -17.83 15.21 -24.98
C THR A 2 -17.03 16.18 -24.13
N ARG A 3 -16.18 15.66 -23.25
CA ARG A 3 -15.28 16.49 -22.48
C ARG A 3 -14.02 16.78 -23.30
N THR A 4 -13.65 18.04 -23.34
CA THR A 4 -12.49 18.51 -24.11
C THR A 4 -11.26 18.72 -23.24
N SER A 5 -11.42 18.78 -21.90
CA SER A 5 -10.29 18.94 -20.98
C SER A 5 -10.03 17.65 -20.21
N PRO A 6 -8.78 17.34 -19.88
CA PRO A 6 -8.44 16.15 -19.10
C PRO A 6 -9.05 16.23 -17.71
N GLN A 7 -9.37 15.07 -17.16
CA GLN A 7 -9.83 14.95 -15.79
C GLN A 7 -8.69 14.44 -14.93
N PHE A 8 -8.64 14.97 -13.74
CA PHE A 8 -7.66 14.55 -12.75
C PHE A 8 -8.36 14.12 -11.46
N ARG A 9 -7.80 13.13 -10.81
CA ARG A 9 -8.22 12.67 -9.49
C ARG A 9 -7.01 12.67 -8.57
N ILE A 10 -7.27 12.99 -7.32
CA ILE A 10 -6.25 12.97 -6.28
C ILE A 10 -6.73 12.04 -5.19
N GLY A 11 -5.85 11.19 -4.72
CA GLY A 11 -6.12 10.31 -3.60
C GLY A 11 -5.05 10.42 -2.55
N ASN A 12 -5.42 10.13 -1.32
CA ASN A 12 -4.52 10.10 -0.19
C ASN A 12 -4.63 8.75 0.50
N GLY A 13 -3.49 8.17 0.86
CA GLY A 13 -3.43 6.91 1.58
C GLY A 13 -2.53 7.04 2.79
N TYR A 14 -2.92 6.42 3.88
CA TYR A 14 -2.15 6.37 5.10
C TYR A 14 -2.15 4.93 5.61
N ASP A 15 -0.99 4.45 6.02
CA ASP A 15 -0.88 3.11 6.57
C ASP A 15 0.15 3.08 7.69
N ILE A 16 -0.08 2.23 8.67
CA ILE A 16 0.81 2.06 9.80
C ILE A 16 0.80 0.60 10.24
N HIS A 17 1.99 0.07 10.51
CA HIS A 17 2.16 -1.28 11.03
C HIS A 17 3.15 -1.24 12.19
N ARG A 18 2.99 -2.16 13.14
CA ARG A 18 3.89 -2.29 14.28
C ARG A 18 5.18 -2.97 13.83
N LEU A 19 6.29 -2.56 14.43
CA LEU A 19 7.56 -3.28 14.30
C LEU A 19 7.60 -4.40 15.33
N VAL A 20 7.82 -5.62 14.88
CA VAL A 20 7.83 -6.81 15.73
C VAL A 20 8.99 -7.73 15.36
N GLU A 21 9.36 -8.61 16.28
CA GLU A 21 10.34 -9.65 16.02
C GLU A 21 9.77 -10.74 15.11
N GLY A 22 10.63 -11.41 14.37
CA GLY A 22 10.27 -12.57 13.58
C GLY A 22 9.58 -12.27 12.25
N ARG A 23 9.62 -11.02 11.82
CA ARG A 23 9.06 -10.59 10.54
C ARG A 23 10.11 -9.92 9.69
N ASP A 24 10.02 -10.12 8.39
CA ASP A 24 10.83 -9.37 7.44
C ASP A 24 10.37 -7.92 7.37
N LEU A 25 11.30 -7.01 7.18
CA LEU A 25 10.98 -5.60 6.91
C LEU A 25 10.98 -5.40 5.40
N ILE A 26 9.77 -5.28 4.84
CA ILE A 26 9.59 -5.13 3.40
C ILE A 26 8.91 -3.79 3.13
N ILE A 27 9.54 -2.95 2.34
CA ILE A 27 9.03 -1.63 1.98
C ILE A 27 9.23 -1.42 0.49
N GLY A 28 8.13 -1.18 -0.23
CA GLY A 28 8.16 -1.05 -1.68
C GLY A 28 8.66 -2.32 -2.38
N GLY A 29 8.40 -3.47 -1.78
CA GLY A 29 8.84 -4.77 -2.29
C GLY A 29 10.30 -5.09 -2.01
N VAL A 30 11.03 -4.20 -1.32
CA VAL A 30 12.44 -4.39 -1.01
C VAL A 30 12.59 -4.86 0.43
N LYS A 31 13.33 -5.94 0.61
CA LYS A 31 13.64 -6.45 1.95
C LYS A 31 14.79 -5.65 2.53
N LEU A 32 14.54 -5.00 3.65
CA LEU A 32 15.51 -4.18 4.34
C LEU A 32 15.96 -4.83 5.64
N GLN A 33 17.15 -4.47 6.09
CA GLN A 33 17.69 -4.94 7.35
C GLN A 33 17.44 -3.89 8.45
N HIS A 34 16.65 -4.25 9.45
CA HIS A 34 16.45 -3.40 10.61
C HIS A 34 17.58 -3.61 11.61
N PRO A 35 18.09 -2.55 12.28
CA PRO A 35 19.19 -2.69 13.25
C PRO A 35 18.90 -3.69 14.38
N ASP A 36 17.64 -3.81 14.79
CA ASP A 36 17.23 -4.73 15.86
C ASP A 36 16.49 -5.97 15.31
N ASN A 37 16.66 -6.27 14.02
CA ASN A 37 16.04 -7.42 13.37
C ASN A 37 14.50 -7.41 13.43
N LEU A 38 13.89 -6.24 13.40
CA LEU A 38 12.45 -6.11 13.41
C LEU A 38 11.88 -6.00 12.00
N GLY A 39 10.66 -6.42 11.84
CA GLY A 39 9.88 -6.25 10.61
C GLY A 39 8.47 -5.80 10.93
N LEU A 40 7.72 -5.45 9.90
CA LEU A 40 6.36 -4.95 10.07
C LEU A 40 5.38 -6.10 10.24
N ASP A 41 4.45 -5.95 11.18
CA ASP A 41 3.43 -6.94 11.47
C ASP A 41 2.17 -6.69 10.66
N GLY A 42 1.58 -7.76 10.16
CA GLY A 42 0.34 -7.68 9.41
C GLY A 42 -0.04 -9.04 8.81
N HIS A 43 -1.22 -9.08 8.21
CA HIS A 43 -1.72 -10.31 7.57
C HIS A 43 -0.95 -10.67 6.31
N SER A 44 -0.66 -9.66 5.47
CA SER A 44 0.20 -9.79 4.30
C SER A 44 1.66 -9.63 4.70
N ASP A 45 2.52 -9.23 3.77
CA ASP A 45 3.92 -8.88 4.07
C ASP A 45 4.05 -7.55 4.83
N ALA A 46 2.93 -6.85 5.05
CA ALA A 46 2.86 -5.57 5.76
C ALA A 46 3.71 -4.47 5.12
N ASP A 47 3.82 -4.48 3.80
CA ASP A 47 4.52 -3.44 3.04
C ASP A 47 3.73 -2.13 3.13
N VAL A 48 4.11 -1.29 4.09
CA VAL A 48 3.39 -0.06 4.41
C VAL A 48 3.37 0.93 3.24
N LEU A 49 4.42 0.96 2.44
CA LEU A 49 4.48 1.83 1.28
C LEU A 49 3.47 1.40 0.21
N SER A 50 3.47 0.11 -0.13
CA SER A 50 2.53 -0.42 -1.12
C SER A 50 1.07 -0.27 -0.66
N HIS A 51 0.79 -0.50 0.62
CA HIS A 51 -0.55 -0.37 1.18
C HIS A 51 -1.06 1.08 1.09
N SER A 52 -0.23 2.06 1.44
CA SER A 52 -0.65 3.46 1.37
C SER A 52 -0.89 3.91 -0.07
N ILE A 53 -0.09 3.44 -1.01
CA ILE A 53 -0.28 3.73 -2.43
C ILE A 53 -1.61 3.13 -2.93
N MET A 54 -1.89 1.88 -2.58
CA MET A 54 -3.15 1.25 -2.97
C MET A 54 -4.36 2.00 -2.42
N ASP A 55 -4.33 2.39 -1.17
CA ASP A 55 -5.43 3.15 -0.57
C ASP A 55 -5.61 4.52 -1.23
N ALA A 56 -4.50 5.18 -1.57
CA ALA A 56 -4.57 6.45 -2.30
C ALA A 56 -5.21 6.29 -3.67
N LEU A 57 -4.84 5.26 -4.41
CA LEU A 57 -5.39 4.99 -5.74
C LEU A 57 -6.87 4.64 -5.68
N LEU A 58 -7.25 3.76 -4.78
CA LEU A 58 -8.65 3.37 -4.60
C LEU A 58 -9.51 4.55 -4.13
N GLY A 59 -8.98 5.33 -3.19
CA GLY A 59 -9.68 6.50 -2.67
C GLY A 59 -9.88 7.58 -3.71
N ALA A 60 -8.90 7.79 -4.59
CA ALA A 60 -9.01 8.77 -5.67
C ALA A 60 -10.21 8.50 -6.58
N LEU A 61 -10.56 7.23 -6.78
CA LEU A 61 -11.66 6.81 -7.64
C LEU A 61 -12.91 6.40 -6.87
N SER A 62 -12.93 6.61 -5.57
CA SER A 62 -14.05 6.22 -4.68
C SER A 62 -14.36 4.72 -4.76
N LEU A 63 -13.32 3.90 -4.88
CA LEU A 63 -13.46 2.45 -5.00
C LEU A 63 -13.33 1.73 -3.66
N GLY A 64 -13.16 2.45 -2.58
CA GLY A 64 -13.00 1.86 -1.25
C GLY A 64 -11.55 1.85 -0.81
N ASP A 65 -11.15 0.81 -0.12
CA ASP A 65 -9.80 0.64 0.41
C ASP A 65 -9.31 -0.80 0.21
N ILE A 66 -8.07 -1.08 0.61
CA ILE A 66 -7.48 -2.40 0.43
C ILE A 66 -8.22 -3.48 1.23
N GLY A 67 -8.82 -3.14 2.37
CA GLY A 67 -9.57 -4.08 3.17
C GLY A 67 -10.82 -4.61 2.47
N LYS A 68 -11.36 -3.87 1.52
CA LYS A 68 -12.49 -4.30 0.70
C LYS A 68 -12.07 -5.40 -0.29
N TYR A 69 -10.89 -5.27 -0.89
CA TYR A 69 -10.42 -6.17 -1.94
C TYR A 69 -9.58 -7.33 -1.40
N PHE A 70 -8.85 -7.10 -0.34
CA PHE A 70 -7.93 -8.08 0.26
C PHE A 70 -8.15 -8.16 1.76
N PRO A 71 -9.33 -8.61 2.20
CA PRO A 71 -9.66 -8.60 3.63
C PRO A 71 -8.74 -9.54 4.41
N PRO A 72 -8.25 -9.11 5.60
CA PRO A 72 -7.38 -9.94 6.42
C PRO A 72 -8.09 -11.17 6.98
N SER A 73 -9.42 -11.21 6.91
CA SER A 73 -10.19 -12.41 7.27
C SER A 73 -10.02 -13.57 6.29
N GLU A 74 -9.53 -13.31 5.07
CA GLU A 74 -9.32 -14.34 4.07
C GLU A 74 -7.91 -14.90 4.15
N GLN A 75 -7.83 -16.22 4.34
CA GLN A 75 -6.55 -16.92 4.49
C GLN A 75 -5.66 -16.80 3.24
N LYS A 76 -6.26 -16.69 2.06
CA LYS A 76 -5.52 -16.61 0.81
C LYS A 76 -4.60 -15.39 0.72
N TRP A 77 -4.86 -14.34 1.52
CA TRP A 77 -4.03 -13.13 1.53
C TRP A 77 -2.97 -13.15 2.62
N LYS A 78 -2.93 -14.21 3.42
CA LYS A 78 -1.93 -14.32 4.47
C LYS A 78 -0.54 -14.41 3.85
N ASN A 79 0.38 -13.58 4.33
CA ASN A 79 1.74 -13.44 3.81
C ASN A 79 1.81 -13.05 2.33
N ALA A 80 0.73 -12.46 1.79
CA ALA A 80 0.69 -12.05 0.40
C ALA A 80 1.76 -11.00 0.11
N ASP A 81 2.32 -11.07 -1.10
CA ASP A 81 3.24 -10.07 -1.63
C ASP A 81 2.44 -8.83 -2.02
N SER A 82 2.66 -7.73 -1.31
CA SER A 82 1.91 -6.49 -1.55
C SER A 82 2.19 -5.86 -2.89
N LEU A 83 3.32 -6.14 -3.53
CA LEU A 83 3.53 -5.70 -4.92
C LEU A 83 2.57 -6.40 -5.87
N PHE A 84 2.28 -7.67 -5.63
CA PHE A 84 1.26 -8.39 -6.39
C PHE A 84 -0.13 -7.77 -6.17
N LEU A 85 -0.46 -7.46 -4.92
CA LEU A 85 -1.74 -6.80 -4.59
C LEU A 85 -1.82 -5.42 -5.27
N LEU A 86 -0.74 -4.66 -5.24
CA LEU A 86 -0.66 -3.36 -5.91
C LEU A 86 -0.90 -3.49 -7.41
N SER A 87 -0.33 -4.51 -8.05
CA SER A 87 -0.54 -4.76 -9.49
C SER A 87 -2.02 -4.99 -9.79
N LYS A 88 -2.74 -5.67 -8.91
CA LYS A 88 -4.19 -5.88 -9.04
C LYS A 88 -4.97 -4.58 -8.95
N VAL A 89 -4.58 -3.70 -8.03
CA VAL A 89 -5.21 -2.38 -7.90
C VAL A 89 -4.95 -1.53 -9.15
N ILE A 90 -3.73 -1.55 -9.65
CA ILE A 90 -3.37 -0.80 -10.88
C ILE A 90 -4.19 -1.31 -12.07
N ASP A 91 -4.35 -2.62 -12.21
CA ASP A 91 -5.18 -3.19 -13.26
C ASP A 91 -6.63 -2.69 -13.15
N LEU A 92 -7.17 -2.67 -11.93
CA LEU A 92 -8.52 -2.18 -11.68
C LEU A 92 -8.69 -0.72 -12.11
N ILE A 93 -7.70 0.12 -11.79
CA ILE A 93 -7.70 1.54 -12.13
C ILE A 93 -7.65 1.74 -13.63
N ARG A 94 -6.80 0.97 -14.31
CA ARG A 94 -6.68 1.04 -15.77
C ARG A 94 -7.93 0.55 -16.48
N GLN A 95 -8.59 -0.47 -15.97
CA GLN A 95 -9.87 -0.94 -16.51
C GLN A 95 -10.95 0.14 -16.40
N ASP A 96 -10.86 1.01 -15.40
CA ASP A 96 -11.78 2.13 -15.24
C ASP A 96 -11.36 3.36 -16.06
N GLY A 97 -10.33 3.24 -16.88
CA GLY A 97 -9.92 4.28 -17.83
C GLY A 97 -8.96 5.32 -17.26
N TRP A 98 -8.31 5.04 -16.13
CA TRP A 98 -7.42 5.98 -15.46
C TRP A 98 -5.96 5.57 -15.58
N GLU A 99 -5.08 6.57 -15.55
CA GLU A 99 -3.64 6.39 -15.55
C GLU A 99 -3.04 7.14 -14.36
N ILE A 100 -1.98 6.56 -13.80
CA ILE A 100 -1.22 7.20 -12.72
C ILE A 100 -0.19 8.12 -13.34
N THR A 101 -0.17 9.39 -12.94
CA THR A 101 0.82 10.34 -13.45
C THR A 101 1.91 10.65 -12.44
N VAL A 102 1.53 10.92 -11.18
CA VAL A 102 2.47 11.32 -10.13
C VAL A 102 2.07 10.68 -8.81
N SER A 103 3.06 10.24 -8.07
CA SER A 103 2.89 9.79 -6.69
C SER A 103 3.97 10.42 -5.82
N TYR A 104 3.60 10.79 -4.61
CA TYR A 104 4.50 11.30 -3.61
C TYR A 104 4.23 10.60 -2.29
N THR A 105 5.28 10.09 -1.66
CA THR A 105 5.12 9.30 -0.45
C THR A 105 6.17 9.70 0.59
N HIS A 106 5.71 9.83 1.83
CA HIS A 106 6.55 9.98 3.00
C HIS A 106 6.50 8.69 3.81
N LEU A 107 7.67 8.22 4.21
CA LEU A 107 7.79 7.06 5.07
C LEU A 107 8.54 7.45 6.33
N THR A 108 7.97 7.12 7.48
CA THR A 108 8.64 7.30 8.77
C THR A 108 8.88 5.92 9.37
N LEU A 109 10.14 5.61 9.60
CA LEU A 109 10.52 4.47 10.41
C LEU A 109 10.88 5.04 11.78
N PRO A 110 10.03 4.83 12.80
CA PRO A 110 10.38 5.31 14.11
C PRO A 110 11.64 4.59 14.57
N THR A 111 12.71 5.34 14.66
CA THR A 111 13.82 4.90 15.46
C THR A 111 13.30 4.83 16.87
N ILE A 112 13.51 3.70 17.52
CA ILE A 112 13.31 3.64 18.95
C ILE A 112 14.32 4.59 19.52
N CYS A 113 13.91 5.82 19.63
CA CYS A 113 14.68 6.74 20.40
C CYS A 113 14.44 6.33 21.83
N SER A 114 15.38 5.64 22.38
CA SER A 114 15.42 5.47 23.81
C SER A 114 15.75 6.82 24.40
N VAL A 115 14.74 7.59 24.53
CA VAL A 115 14.91 8.82 25.25
C VAL A 115 14.84 8.51 26.74
#